data_672ba47a5183732d0f27cecbe201b261
#
_entry.id   672ba47a5183732d0f27cecbe201b261
#
_cell.length_a   1.000
_cell.length_b   1.000
_cell.length_c   1.000
_cell.angle_alpha   90.00
_cell.angle_beta   90.00
_cell.angle_gamma   90.00
#
_symmetry.space_group_name_H-M   'P 1'
#
loop_
_entity.id
_entity.type
_entity.pdbx_description
1 polymer ?
#
loop_
_entity_poly.entity_id
_entity_poly.type
_entity_poly.pdbx_seq_one_letter_code
_entity_poly.pdbx_strand_id
1 'polypeptide(L)'
;RDFWFDAEKIAQAERIAFNRWGYDRIVLGPNTRGIVEALGGTFIYPEDGIPYIESPYITDYGILDRMEPVNVKKNHRIQVFAQAADILSKEAENLVPLEASIGGPFTIASNLRGVEYLLRDCRKKPEEVHRLLEIITQTQMSCIEMAAEYGMGIAMADPVANPALIGPKMYEEFVFPYTKQLTDYTVKKTGKKVSLHMCGNTYSIWKYLVQYELNELSLDNIIDLQRAVEEIGNQIPIAGNVDPVQVVMNGTKEEIDRAVAACIQTGEKA
;
A
#
# COMPACT_ATOMS: atom_id res chain seq x y z
N ARG A 1 -4.74 -4.28 21.02
CA ARG A 1 -3.97 -5.42 20.48
C ARG A 1 -4.89 -6.51 19.93
N ASP A 2 -5.83 -7.00 20.71
CA ASP A 2 -6.69 -8.15 20.37
C ASP A 2 -7.43 -7.99 19.05
N PHE A 3 -7.89 -6.77 18.74
CA PHE A 3 -8.52 -6.46 17.47
C PHE A 3 -7.66 -6.85 16.25
N TRP A 4 -6.36 -6.52 16.27
CA TRP A 4 -5.45 -6.73 15.14
C TRP A 4 -5.06 -8.20 14.89
N PHE A 5 -5.42 -9.09 15.81
CA PHE A 5 -5.09 -10.53 15.75
C PHE A 5 -6.33 -11.43 15.77
N ASP A 6 -7.52 -10.84 15.51
CA ASP A 6 -8.80 -11.52 15.52
C ASP A 6 -9.52 -11.30 14.21
N ALA A 7 -9.66 -12.32 13.40
CA ALA A 7 -10.23 -12.25 12.06
C ALA A 7 -11.70 -11.80 12.08
N GLU A 8 -12.49 -12.28 13.07
CA GLU A 8 -13.90 -11.91 13.19
C GLU A 8 -14.07 -10.44 13.54
N LYS A 9 -13.23 -9.92 14.47
CA LYS A 9 -13.26 -8.49 14.82
C LYS A 9 -12.86 -7.59 13.66
N ILE A 10 -11.86 -8.00 12.89
CA ILE A 10 -11.46 -7.27 11.66
C ILE A 10 -12.63 -7.26 10.67
N ALA A 11 -13.22 -8.41 10.35
CA ALA A 11 -14.34 -8.50 9.42
C ALA A 11 -15.56 -7.71 9.92
N GLN A 12 -15.87 -7.78 11.22
CA GLN A 12 -16.95 -7.02 11.82
C GLN A 12 -16.74 -5.50 11.71
N ALA A 13 -15.51 -5.01 11.96
CA ALA A 13 -15.19 -3.60 11.85
C ALA A 13 -15.35 -3.07 10.42
N GLU A 14 -14.84 -3.82 9.42
CA GLU A 14 -14.98 -3.47 8.01
C GLU A 14 -16.46 -3.45 7.59
N ARG A 15 -17.25 -4.42 8.03
CA ARG A 15 -18.70 -4.45 7.78
C ARG A 15 -19.43 -3.27 8.40
N ILE A 16 -19.10 -2.91 9.65
CA ILE A 16 -19.71 -1.74 10.32
C ILE A 16 -19.35 -0.46 9.57
N ALA A 17 -18.09 -0.31 9.18
CA ALA A 17 -17.61 0.84 8.42
C ALA A 17 -18.31 0.93 7.05
N PHE A 18 -18.39 -0.20 6.33
CA PHE A 18 -19.09 -0.28 5.05
C PHE A 18 -20.58 0.09 5.17
N ASN A 19 -21.30 -0.48 6.14
CA ASN A 19 -22.73 -0.18 6.35
C ASN A 19 -22.98 1.27 6.75
N ARG A 20 -22.02 1.90 7.42
CA ARG A 20 -22.14 3.29 7.87
C ARG A 20 -21.83 4.29 6.75
N TRP A 21 -20.83 4.02 5.92
CA TRP A 21 -20.26 4.99 5.00
C TRP A 21 -20.55 4.69 3.52
N GLY A 22 -20.98 3.46 3.19
CA GLY A 22 -21.33 3.06 1.82
C GLY A 22 -20.14 3.12 0.86
N TYR A 23 -19.00 2.56 1.26
CA TYR A 23 -17.81 2.53 0.40
C TYR A 23 -18.05 1.77 -0.91
N ASP A 24 -17.38 2.19 -1.97
CA ASP A 24 -17.41 1.50 -3.26
C ASP A 24 -16.58 0.20 -3.28
N ARG A 25 -15.74 -0.03 -2.26
CA ARG A 25 -14.92 -1.21 -2.05
C ARG A 25 -14.55 -1.38 -0.59
N ILE A 26 -14.25 -2.60 -0.16
CA ILE A 26 -13.67 -2.91 1.14
C ILE A 26 -12.18 -3.24 0.94
N VAL A 27 -11.31 -2.55 1.68
CA VAL A 27 -9.86 -2.74 1.63
C VAL A 27 -9.38 -3.30 2.96
N LEU A 28 -8.93 -4.54 2.97
CA LEU A 28 -8.37 -5.17 4.16
C LEU A 28 -7.09 -5.93 3.80
N GLY A 29 -6.28 -6.22 4.79
CA GLY A 29 -5.12 -7.08 4.52
C GLY A 29 -3.96 -6.87 5.47
N PRO A 30 -2.87 -7.59 5.25
CA PRO A 30 -1.71 -7.51 6.12
C PRO A 30 -1.11 -6.11 6.15
N ASN A 31 -1.31 -5.32 5.09
CA ASN A 31 -0.70 -4.02 4.87
C ASN A 31 0.83 -4.03 5.14
N THR A 32 1.45 -2.89 5.36
CA THR A 32 2.87 -2.81 5.73
C THR A 32 3.16 -3.56 7.02
N ARG A 33 2.33 -3.39 8.06
CA ARG A 33 2.56 -3.96 9.39
C ARG A 33 2.60 -5.49 9.38
N GLY A 34 1.56 -6.11 8.85
CA GLY A 34 1.48 -7.58 8.86
C GLY A 34 2.59 -8.23 8.06
N ILE A 35 3.06 -7.60 6.98
CA ILE A 35 4.18 -8.12 6.19
C ILE A 35 5.51 -7.94 6.94
N VAL A 36 5.73 -6.78 7.58
CA VAL A 36 6.92 -6.55 8.44
C VAL A 36 6.96 -7.56 9.58
N GLU A 37 5.82 -7.81 10.26
CA GLU A 37 5.72 -8.82 11.32
C GLU A 37 5.97 -10.25 10.80
N ALA A 38 5.45 -10.57 9.62
CA ALA A 38 5.68 -11.86 8.99
C ALA A 38 7.16 -12.10 8.66
N LEU A 39 7.91 -11.04 8.34
CA LEU A 39 9.34 -11.03 8.07
C LEU A 39 10.21 -10.94 9.33
N GLY A 40 9.62 -10.90 10.53
CA GLY A 40 10.32 -10.93 11.80
C GLY A 40 10.39 -9.58 12.53
N GLY A 41 9.90 -8.50 11.96
CA GLY A 41 9.78 -7.21 12.62
C GLY A 41 8.75 -7.22 13.74
N THR A 42 8.87 -6.28 14.68
CA THR A 42 7.99 -6.19 15.85
C THR A 42 7.35 -4.82 15.94
N PHE A 43 6.05 -4.78 16.21
CA PHE A 43 5.31 -3.56 16.51
C PHE A 43 4.89 -3.52 17.97
N ILE A 44 4.95 -2.33 18.55
CA ILE A 44 4.29 -2.02 19.82
C ILE A 44 2.85 -1.61 19.51
N TYR A 45 1.92 -2.24 20.19
CA TYR A 45 0.48 -1.96 20.09
C TYR A 45 0.04 -1.23 21.37
N PRO A 46 0.03 0.10 21.37
CA PRO A 46 -0.47 0.86 22.52
C PRO A 46 -1.95 0.58 22.73
N GLU A 47 -2.44 0.78 23.94
CA GLU A 47 -3.86 0.66 24.27
C GLU A 47 -4.68 1.69 23.48
N ASP A 48 -4.19 2.92 23.51
CA ASP A 48 -4.73 4.05 22.72
C ASP A 48 -3.65 4.55 21.75
N GLY A 49 -3.91 4.44 20.45
CA GLY A 49 -3.01 4.98 19.43
C GLY A 49 -2.67 4.02 18.28
N ILE A 50 -1.79 4.49 17.41
CA ILE A 50 -1.37 3.75 16.22
C ILE A 50 -0.17 2.88 16.56
N PRO A 51 -0.15 1.59 16.18
CA PRO A 51 1.01 0.73 16.34
C PRO A 51 2.27 1.30 15.65
N TYR A 52 3.41 1.20 16.32
CA TYR A 52 4.69 1.73 15.85
C TYR A 52 5.84 0.76 16.09
N ILE A 53 6.93 0.94 15.35
CA ILE A 53 8.19 0.20 15.51
C ILE A 53 9.07 0.94 16.51
N GLU A 54 9.50 0.25 17.57
CA GLU A 54 10.41 0.82 18.56
C GLU A 54 11.87 0.82 18.07
N SER A 55 12.26 -0.26 17.40
CA SER A 55 13.60 -0.41 16.84
C SER A 55 13.61 -1.23 15.56
N PRO A 56 14.54 -0.95 14.62
CA PRO A 56 14.67 -1.74 13.40
C PRO A 56 15.01 -3.22 13.71
N TYR A 57 14.35 -4.12 13.01
CA TYR A 57 14.64 -5.55 13.07
C TYR A 57 15.99 -5.90 12.44
N ILE A 58 16.31 -5.29 11.30
CA ILE A 58 17.56 -5.50 10.58
C ILE A 58 18.59 -4.46 11.07
N THR A 59 19.40 -4.83 12.04
CA THR A 59 20.53 -4.02 12.53
C THR A 59 21.79 -4.25 11.71
N ASP A 60 21.95 -5.45 11.16
CA ASP A 60 23.04 -5.85 10.27
C ASP A 60 22.49 -6.76 9.15
N TYR A 61 23.04 -6.63 7.95
CA TYR A 61 22.59 -7.40 6.78
C TYR A 61 23.01 -8.88 6.77
N GLY A 62 23.86 -9.31 7.66
CA GLY A 62 24.15 -10.75 7.87
C GLY A 62 22.91 -11.58 8.20
N ILE A 63 21.85 -10.94 8.69
CA ILE A 63 20.55 -11.60 8.90
C ILE A 63 19.94 -12.12 7.61
N LEU A 64 20.20 -11.46 6.46
CA LEU A 64 19.67 -11.85 5.17
C LEU A 64 20.14 -13.23 4.70
N ASP A 65 21.23 -13.75 5.27
CA ASP A 65 21.70 -15.11 4.96
C ASP A 65 20.76 -16.20 5.47
N ARG A 66 19.86 -15.83 6.39
CA ARG A 66 18.87 -16.71 7.00
C ARG A 66 17.44 -16.26 6.78
N MET A 67 17.27 -15.09 6.15
CA MET A 67 15.97 -14.52 5.88
C MET A 67 15.47 -15.02 4.54
N GLU A 68 14.30 -15.65 4.54
CA GLU A 68 13.69 -16.18 3.32
C GLU A 68 12.32 -15.52 3.09
N PRO A 69 11.82 -15.52 1.85
CA PRO A 69 10.45 -15.13 1.55
C PRO A 69 9.45 -15.93 2.38
N VAL A 70 8.45 -15.25 2.92
CA VAL A 70 7.48 -15.87 3.82
C VAL A 70 6.47 -16.69 3.04
N ASN A 71 6.27 -17.96 3.47
CA ASN A 71 5.11 -18.72 3.02
C ASN A 71 3.86 -18.25 3.77
N VAL A 72 3.07 -17.40 3.12
CA VAL A 72 1.91 -16.76 3.74
C VAL A 72 0.83 -17.75 4.19
N LYS A 73 0.71 -18.91 3.54
CA LYS A 73 -0.23 -19.97 3.95
C LYS A 73 0.11 -20.61 5.29
N LYS A 74 1.37 -20.52 5.71
CA LYS A 74 1.87 -21.05 6.99
C LYS A 74 2.12 -19.96 8.03
N ASN A 75 2.05 -18.69 7.63
CA ASN A 75 2.32 -17.57 8.53
C ASN A 75 1.05 -17.17 9.28
N HIS A 76 1.03 -17.40 10.59
CA HIS A 76 -0.14 -17.13 11.44
C HIS A 76 -0.61 -15.66 11.35
N ARG A 77 0.32 -14.70 11.25
CA ARG A 77 -0.02 -13.27 11.17
C ARG A 77 -0.77 -12.92 9.91
N ILE A 78 -0.37 -13.48 8.78
CA ILE A 78 -1.05 -13.27 7.49
C ILE A 78 -2.38 -14.04 7.45
N GLN A 79 -2.45 -15.22 8.04
CA GLN A 79 -3.67 -16.04 8.04
C GLN A 79 -4.84 -15.37 8.77
N VAL A 80 -4.62 -14.48 9.72
CA VAL A 80 -5.68 -13.68 10.34
C VAL A 80 -6.42 -12.85 9.29
N PHE A 81 -5.70 -12.24 8.34
CA PHE A 81 -6.31 -11.47 7.26
C PHE A 81 -6.97 -12.35 6.20
N ALA A 82 -6.39 -13.52 5.91
CA ALA A 82 -7.02 -14.49 5.02
C ALA A 82 -8.37 -14.97 5.57
N GLN A 83 -8.45 -15.25 6.86
CA GLN A 83 -9.70 -15.63 7.54
C GLN A 83 -10.72 -14.48 7.54
N ALA A 84 -10.29 -13.23 7.79
CA ALA A 84 -11.17 -12.09 7.70
C ALA A 84 -11.71 -11.88 6.26
N ALA A 85 -10.86 -12.09 5.25
CA ALA A 85 -11.26 -12.06 3.85
C ALA A 85 -12.28 -13.17 3.51
N ASP A 86 -12.08 -14.37 4.02
CA ASP A 86 -13.01 -15.49 3.86
C ASP A 86 -14.40 -15.18 4.45
N ILE A 87 -14.44 -14.58 5.66
CA ILE A 87 -15.69 -14.14 6.29
C ILE A 87 -16.39 -13.10 5.42
N LEU A 88 -15.67 -12.05 5.03
CA LEU A 88 -16.25 -10.95 4.25
C LEU A 88 -16.66 -11.40 2.84
N SER A 89 -15.92 -12.27 2.19
CA SER A 89 -16.27 -12.75 0.85
C SER A 89 -17.56 -13.54 0.84
N LYS A 90 -17.84 -14.32 1.89
CA LYS A 90 -19.09 -15.06 2.04
C LYS A 90 -20.28 -14.18 2.38
N GLU A 91 -20.05 -13.11 3.16
CA GLU A 91 -21.09 -12.17 3.56
C GLU A 91 -21.38 -11.12 2.47
N ALA A 92 -20.35 -10.71 1.75
CA ALA A 92 -20.41 -9.64 0.74
C ALA A 92 -20.66 -10.15 -0.68
N GLU A 93 -21.16 -11.38 -0.86
CA GLU A 93 -21.44 -11.93 -2.20
C GLU A 93 -22.16 -10.88 -3.07
N ASN A 94 -21.36 -10.20 -3.93
CA ASN A 94 -21.77 -9.22 -4.92
C ASN A 94 -22.15 -7.79 -4.43
N LEU A 95 -21.87 -7.39 -3.19
CA LEU A 95 -22.16 -6.02 -2.77
C LEU A 95 -21.11 -5.02 -3.26
N VAL A 96 -19.83 -5.30 -2.98
CA VAL A 96 -18.70 -4.44 -3.38
C VAL A 96 -17.42 -5.27 -3.57
N PRO A 97 -16.46 -4.79 -4.40
CA PRO A 97 -15.16 -5.44 -4.54
C PRO A 97 -14.39 -5.49 -3.22
N LEU A 98 -13.66 -6.58 -3.02
CA LEU A 98 -12.66 -6.69 -1.96
C LEU A 98 -11.27 -6.46 -2.53
N GLU A 99 -10.43 -5.70 -1.84
CA GLU A 99 -9.02 -5.50 -2.16
C GLU A 99 -8.13 -5.86 -0.97
N ALA A 100 -7.05 -6.59 -1.25
CA ALA A 100 -6.02 -6.88 -0.26
C ALA A 100 -5.04 -5.70 -0.18
N SER A 101 -4.96 -5.06 0.99
CA SER A 101 -3.98 -4.01 1.24
C SER A 101 -2.60 -4.61 1.48
N ILE A 102 -1.60 -4.20 0.68
CA ILE A 102 -0.19 -4.49 0.88
C ILE A 102 0.61 -3.19 0.90
N GLY A 103 1.67 -3.13 1.70
CA GLY A 103 2.60 -1.99 1.65
C GLY A 103 3.49 -2.07 0.42
N GLY A 104 4.04 -0.94 -0.03
CA GLY A 104 5.07 -0.95 -1.06
C GLY A 104 6.39 -1.55 -0.54
N PRO A 105 7.19 -2.19 -1.41
CA PRO A 105 8.43 -2.87 -1.02
C PRO A 105 9.41 -1.97 -0.28
N PHE A 106 9.57 -0.73 -0.72
CA PHE A 106 10.50 0.21 -0.12
C PHE A 106 10.06 0.68 1.28
N THR A 107 8.77 0.90 1.48
CA THR A 107 8.21 1.20 2.81
C THR A 107 8.37 0.00 3.76
N ILE A 108 8.19 -1.23 3.30
CA ILE A 108 8.43 -2.43 4.12
C ILE A 108 9.91 -2.52 4.50
N ALA A 109 10.83 -2.34 3.53
CA ALA A 109 12.27 -2.31 3.78
C ALA A 109 12.66 -1.24 4.81
N SER A 110 12.07 -0.05 4.71
CA SER A 110 12.31 1.05 5.64
C SER A 110 11.83 0.75 7.06
N ASN A 111 10.74 0.02 7.20
CA ASN A 111 10.25 -0.43 8.50
C ASN A 111 11.14 -1.53 9.12
N LEU A 112 11.69 -2.42 8.31
CA LEU A 112 12.61 -3.47 8.78
C LEU A 112 13.99 -2.94 9.13
N ARG A 113 14.53 -2.00 8.34
CA ARG A 113 15.91 -1.50 8.47
C ARG A 113 16.02 -0.18 9.22
N GLY A 114 14.95 0.59 9.30
CA GLY A 114 14.94 2.00 9.69
C GLY A 114 15.19 2.92 8.49
N VAL A 115 14.38 3.96 8.36
CA VAL A 115 14.40 4.86 7.19
C VAL A 115 15.79 5.45 6.93
N GLU A 116 16.40 6.06 7.96
CA GLU A 116 17.71 6.70 7.83
C GLU A 116 18.82 5.73 7.41
N TYR A 117 18.81 4.52 8.00
CA TYR A 117 19.76 3.47 7.66
C TYR A 117 19.55 2.97 6.23
N LEU A 118 18.31 2.73 5.82
CA LEU A 118 17.99 2.28 4.46
C LEU A 118 18.46 3.30 3.42
N LEU A 119 18.16 4.59 3.60
CA LEU A 119 18.56 5.65 2.67
C LEU A 119 20.08 5.77 2.54
N ARG A 120 20.81 5.63 3.65
CA ARG A 120 22.27 5.57 3.62
C ARG A 120 22.77 4.33 2.89
N ASP A 121 22.12 3.18 3.15
CA ASP A 121 22.55 1.90 2.65
C ASP A 121 22.26 1.74 1.14
N CYS A 122 21.24 2.39 0.60
CA CYS A 122 21.06 2.52 -0.86
C CYS A 122 22.29 3.09 -1.58
N ARG A 123 23.12 3.87 -0.90
CA ARG A 123 24.38 4.41 -1.46
C ARG A 123 25.61 3.60 -1.09
N LYS A 124 25.63 2.97 0.09
CA LYS A 124 26.83 2.32 0.65
C LYS A 124 26.81 0.81 0.50
N LYS A 125 25.63 0.22 0.40
CA LYS A 125 25.36 -1.22 0.39
C LYS A 125 24.22 -1.58 -0.56
N PRO A 126 24.26 -1.12 -1.84
CA PRO A 126 23.14 -1.29 -2.76
C PRO A 126 22.75 -2.77 -2.97
N GLU A 127 23.73 -3.67 -3.01
CA GLU A 127 23.50 -5.10 -3.22
C GLU A 127 22.66 -5.72 -2.08
N GLU A 128 22.95 -5.35 -0.83
CA GLU A 128 22.18 -5.81 0.33
C GLU A 128 20.78 -5.24 0.35
N VAL A 129 20.60 -3.97 -0.09
CA VAL A 129 19.28 -3.37 -0.23
C VAL A 129 18.48 -4.07 -1.31
N HIS A 130 19.06 -4.36 -2.46
CA HIS A 130 18.41 -5.13 -3.52
C HIS A 130 18.01 -6.52 -3.03
N ARG A 131 18.88 -7.22 -2.31
CA ARG A 131 18.58 -8.53 -1.72
C ARG A 131 17.41 -8.48 -0.72
N LEU A 132 17.36 -7.44 0.12
CA LEU A 132 16.24 -7.23 1.02
C LEU A 132 14.94 -6.98 0.28
N LEU A 133 14.96 -6.11 -0.74
CA LEU A 133 13.79 -5.79 -1.56
C LEU A 133 13.28 -7.02 -2.32
N GLU A 134 14.17 -7.89 -2.78
CA GLU A 134 13.80 -9.16 -3.43
C GLU A 134 13.04 -10.08 -2.47
N ILE A 135 13.54 -10.30 -1.25
CA ILE A 135 12.86 -11.12 -0.22
C ILE A 135 11.46 -10.57 0.10
N ILE A 136 11.36 -9.24 0.23
CA ILE A 136 10.09 -8.56 0.48
C ILE A 136 9.13 -8.78 -0.69
N THR A 137 9.58 -8.53 -1.91
CA THR A 137 8.77 -8.65 -3.12
C THR A 137 8.24 -10.07 -3.33
N GLN A 138 9.06 -11.09 -3.10
CA GLN A 138 8.65 -12.49 -3.16
C GLN A 138 7.62 -12.83 -2.07
N THR A 139 7.76 -12.28 -0.87
CA THR A 139 6.75 -12.40 0.20
C THR A 139 5.43 -11.77 -0.22
N GLN A 140 5.47 -10.58 -0.83
CA GLN A 140 4.28 -9.90 -1.33
C GLN A 140 3.61 -10.64 -2.49
N MET A 141 4.37 -11.28 -3.36
CA MET A 141 3.83 -12.17 -4.39
C MET A 141 3.01 -13.32 -3.80
N SER A 142 3.46 -13.90 -2.69
CA SER A 142 2.68 -14.90 -1.97
C SER A 142 1.39 -14.32 -1.36
N CYS A 143 1.41 -13.05 -0.92
CA CYS A 143 0.19 -12.36 -0.48
C CYS A 143 -0.78 -12.12 -1.65
N ILE A 144 -0.28 -11.78 -2.85
CA ILE A 144 -1.08 -11.62 -4.06
C ILE A 144 -1.73 -12.95 -4.46
N GLU A 145 -0.99 -14.07 -4.37
CA GLU A 145 -1.56 -15.40 -4.64
C GLU A 145 -2.69 -15.74 -3.66
N MET A 146 -2.52 -15.44 -2.38
CA MET A 146 -3.58 -15.61 -1.38
C MET A 146 -4.80 -14.72 -1.70
N ALA A 147 -4.59 -13.46 -2.04
CA ALA A 147 -5.68 -12.55 -2.42
C ALA A 147 -6.46 -13.07 -3.64
N ALA A 148 -5.76 -13.64 -4.62
CA ALA A 148 -6.36 -14.24 -5.80
C ALA A 148 -7.28 -15.42 -5.45
N GLU A 149 -6.96 -16.23 -4.43
CA GLU A 149 -7.80 -17.35 -3.96
C GLU A 149 -9.17 -16.88 -3.44
N TYR A 150 -9.25 -15.65 -2.93
CA TYR A 150 -10.49 -15.01 -2.46
C TYR A 150 -11.11 -14.04 -3.48
N GLY A 151 -10.62 -14.03 -4.73
CA GLY A 151 -11.12 -13.13 -5.78
C GLY A 151 -10.86 -11.65 -5.51
N MET A 152 -9.93 -11.31 -4.63
CA MET A 152 -9.61 -9.93 -4.25
C MET A 152 -8.77 -9.22 -5.31
N GLY A 153 -8.91 -7.89 -5.39
CA GLY A 153 -7.93 -6.99 -6.02
C GLY A 153 -6.76 -6.70 -5.08
N ILE A 154 -5.84 -5.85 -5.51
CA ILE A 154 -4.70 -5.38 -4.69
C ILE A 154 -4.73 -3.86 -4.58
N ALA A 155 -4.67 -3.36 -3.34
CA ALA A 155 -4.40 -1.97 -3.02
C ALA A 155 -2.99 -1.86 -2.40
N MET A 156 -2.19 -0.91 -2.88
CA MET A 156 -0.82 -0.68 -2.44
C MET A 156 -0.59 0.78 -2.07
N ALA A 157 0.24 1.02 -1.06
CA ALA A 157 0.76 2.34 -0.73
C ALA A 157 2.25 2.26 -0.38
N ASP A 158 3.05 3.17 -0.95
CA ASP A 158 4.51 3.22 -0.69
C ASP A 158 4.95 4.63 -0.26
N PRO A 159 4.51 5.10 0.94
CA PRO A 159 4.73 6.48 1.37
C PRO A 159 6.21 6.86 1.53
N VAL A 160 7.09 5.91 1.87
CA VAL A 160 8.53 6.17 2.01
C VAL A 160 9.23 6.27 0.64
N ALA A 161 8.63 5.74 -0.42
CA ALA A 161 9.12 5.88 -1.79
C ALA A 161 8.84 7.28 -2.40
N ASN A 162 8.50 8.26 -1.57
CA ASN A 162 8.24 9.64 -1.98
C ASN A 162 9.50 10.28 -2.57
N PRO A 163 9.45 10.82 -3.82
CA PRO A 163 10.60 11.44 -4.46
C PRO A 163 11.20 12.63 -3.72
N ALA A 164 10.43 13.33 -2.88
CA ALA A 164 10.98 14.39 -2.04
C ALA A 164 11.95 13.85 -0.97
N LEU A 165 11.80 12.59 -0.58
CA LEU A 165 12.67 11.90 0.37
C LEU A 165 13.86 11.21 -0.32
N ILE A 166 13.59 10.48 -1.40
CA ILE A 166 14.59 9.59 -2.01
C ILE A 166 15.16 10.12 -3.34
N GLY A 167 14.46 11.04 -3.98
CA GLY A 167 14.80 11.54 -5.30
C GLY A 167 14.51 10.53 -6.44
N PRO A 168 14.42 11.01 -7.69
CA PRO A 168 13.99 10.18 -8.82
C PRO A 168 15.01 9.09 -9.18
N LYS A 169 16.31 9.28 -8.95
CA LYS A 169 17.33 8.26 -9.25
C LYS A 169 17.23 7.05 -8.31
N MET A 170 17.05 7.30 -7.01
CA MET A 170 16.88 6.21 -6.05
C MET A 170 15.53 5.51 -6.25
N TYR A 171 14.50 6.26 -6.64
CA TYR A 171 13.21 5.68 -7.06
C TYR A 171 13.39 4.72 -8.23
N GLU A 172 14.09 5.14 -9.28
CA GLU A 172 14.39 4.33 -10.47
C GLU A 172 15.11 3.02 -10.14
N GLU A 173 16.07 3.07 -9.23
CA GLU A 173 16.92 1.93 -8.89
C GLU A 173 16.26 0.99 -7.86
N PHE A 174 15.70 1.54 -6.77
CA PHE A 174 15.26 0.74 -5.62
C PHE A 174 13.75 0.60 -5.47
N VAL A 175 12.94 1.35 -6.22
CA VAL A 175 11.47 1.28 -6.11
C VAL A 175 10.84 0.74 -7.38
N PHE A 176 11.12 1.39 -8.51
CA PHE A 176 10.46 1.09 -9.77
C PHE A 176 10.51 -0.39 -10.18
N PRO A 177 11.65 -1.10 -10.14
CA PRO A 177 11.71 -2.50 -10.60
C PRO A 177 10.83 -3.42 -9.76
N TYR A 178 10.80 -3.23 -8.45
CA TYR A 178 10.08 -4.09 -7.52
C TYR A 178 8.58 -3.83 -7.54
N THR A 179 8.18 -2.55 -7.59
CA THR A 179 6.76 -2.19 -7.74
C THR A 179 6.21 -2.64 -9.10
N LYS A 180 6.99 -2.48 -10.18
CA LYS A 180 6.63 -2.98 -11.51
C LYS A 180 6.41 -4.48 -11.50
N GLN A 181 7.32 -5.24 -10.90
CA GLN A 181 7.21 -6.69 -10.76
C GLN A 181 5.93 -7.09 -10.03
N LEU A 182 5.56 -6.38 -8.95
CA LEU A 182 4.32 -6.67 -8.20
C LEU A 182 3.06 -6.34 -9.00
N THR A 183 3.04 -5.21 -9.71
CA THR A 183 1.86 -4.83 -10.50
C THR A 183 1.64 -5.80 -11.67
N ASP A 184 2.70 -6.20 -12.37
CA ASP A 184 2.63 -7.20 -13.43
C ASP A 184 2.21 -8.57 -12.89
N TYR A 185 2.76 -8.97 -11.74
CA TYR A 185 2.40 -10.23 -11.09
C TYR A 185 0.95 -10.25 -10.64
N THR A 186 0.43 -9.12 -10.15
CA THR A 186 -0.99 -8.98 -9.78
C THR A 186 -1.89 -9.25 -10.97
N VAL A 187 -1.65 -8.61 -12.11
CA VAL A 187 -2.44 -8.86 -13.33
C VAL A 187 -2.36 -10.32 -13.75
N LYS A 188 -1.16 -10.90 -13.72
CA LYS A 188 -0.96 -12.32 -14.07
C LYS A 188 -1.76 -13.28 -13.19
N LYS A 189 -1.89 -12.98 -11.88
CA LYS A 189 -2.51 -13.88 -10.90
C LYS A 189 -4.01 -13.63 -10.71
N THR A 190 -4.43 -12.38 -10.72
CA THR A 190 -5.81 -11.98 -10.40
C THR A 190 -6.63 -11.57 -11.62
N GLY A 191 -5.98 -11.27 -12.74
CA GLY A 191 -6.60 -10.61 -13.90
C GLY A 191 -7.00 -9.15 -13.66
N LYS A 192 -6.64 -8.58 -12.49
CA LYS A 192 -6.99 -7.22 -12.07
C LYS A 192 -5.73 -6.36 -11.97
N LYS A 193 -5.89 -5.07 -12.27
CA LYS A 193 -4.84 -4.06 -12.05
C LYS A 193 -4.83 -3.61 -10.59
N VAL A 194 -3.78 -2.86 -10.19
CA VAL A 194 -3.52 -2.43 -8.80
C VAL A 194 -4.07 -1.03 -8.54
N SER A 195 -4.69 -0.82 -7.38
CA SER A 195 -4.94 0.52 -6.83
C SER A 195 -3.68 0.99 -6.10
N LEU A 196 -3.01 2.05 -6.56
CA LEU A 196 -1.77 2.56 -5.95
C LEU A 196 -1.96 3.95 -5.36
N HIS A 197 -1.57 4.13 -4.10
CA HIS A 197 -1.42 5.45 -3.49
C HIS A 197 0.05 5.86 -3.39
N MET A 198 0.34 7.09 -3.84
CA MET A 198 1.66 7.70 -3.71
C MET A 198 1.57 9.04 -2.97
N CYS A 199 2.25 9.12 -1.82
CA CYS A 199 2.36 10.34 -1.04
C CYS A 199 3.35 11.34 -1.64
N GLY A 200 3.12 12.62 -1.36
CA GLY A 200 4.06 13.69 -1.61
C GLY A 200 4.15 14.12 -3.08
N ASN A 201 5.21 14.86 -3.40
CA ASN A 201 5.42 15.41 -4.74
C ASN A 201 5.96 14.34 -5.70
N THR A 202 5.09 13.84 -6.58
CA THR A 202 5.38 12.73 -7.50
C THR A 202 5.72 13.16 -8.92
N TYR A 203 5.73 14.45 -9.27
CA TYR A 203 5.95 14.92 -10.66
C TYR A 203 7.17 14.28 -11.34
N SER A 204 8.29 14.17 -10.62
CA SER A 204 9.56 13.68 -11.19
C SER A 204 9.58 12.18 -11.51
N ILE A 205 8.57 11.43 -11.05
CA ILE A 205 8.47 9.97 -11.24
C ILE A 205 7.28 9.53 -12.09
N TRP A 206 6.47 10.44 -12.60
CA TRP A 206 5.29 10.10 -13.41
C TRP A 206 5.64 9.19 -14.60
N LYS A 207 6.80 9.39 -15.23
CA LYS A 207 7.32 8.52 -16.29
C LYS A 207 7.47 7.04 -15.89
N TYR A 208 7.59 6.76 -14.59
CA TYR A 208 7.62 5.39 -14.05
C TYR A 208 6.21 4.93 -13.66
N LEU A 209 5.40 5.80 -13.05
CA LEU A 209 4.05 5.45 -12.61
C LEU A 209 3.16 4.99 -13.76
N VAL A 210 3.28 5.62 -14.93
CA VAL A 210 2.51 5.26 -16.14
C VAL A 210 2.89 3.90 -16.73
N GLN A 211 3.97 3.29 -16.27
CA GLN A 211 4.39 1.95 -16.70
C GLN A 211 3.86 0.83 -15.80
N TYR A 212 3.26 1.17 -14.65
CA TYR A 212 2.65 0.19 -13.77
C TYR A 212 1.27 -0.25 -14.28
N GLU A 213 0.88 -1.45 -13.97
CA GLU A 213 -0.46 -1.97 -14.26
C GLU A 213 -1.45 -1.49 -13.19
N LEU A 214 -1.94 -0.25 -13.35
CA LEU A 214 -2.84 0.40 -12.40
C LEU A 214 -4.26 0.53 -12.92
N ASN A 215 -5.24 0.25 -12.06
CA ASN A 215 -6.63 0.63 -12.26
C ASN A 215 -6.92 2.03 -11.72
N GLU A 216 -6.13 2.49 -10.75
CA GLU A 216 -6.18 3.86 -10.25
C GLU A 216 -4.84 4.27 -9.62
N LEU A 217 -4.51 5.55 -9.75
CA LEU A 217 -3.40 6.20 -9.06
C LEU A 217 -3.97 7.28 -8.13
N SER A 218 -3.91 7.01 -6.83
CA SER A 218 -4.28 7.99 -5.80
C SER A 218 -3.09 8.90 -5.51
N LEU A 219 -3.29 10.21 -5.69
CA LEU A 219 -2.26 11.23 -5.53
C LEU A 219 -2.47 12.05 -4.24
N ASP A 220 -1.36 12.52 -3.69
CA ASP A 220 -1.33 13.43 -2.54
C ASP A 220 -2.00 14.77 -2.87
N ASN A 221 -2.59 15.44 -1.87
CA ASN A 221 -3.27 16.72 -2.01
C ASN A 221 -2.36 17.87 -2.47
N ILE A 222 -1.03 17.74 -2.32
CA ILE A 222 -0.07 18.75 -2.81
C ILE A 222 0.15 18.71 -4.33
N ILE A 223 -0.37 17.69 -5.02
CA ILE A 223 -0.31 17.58 -6.48
C ILE A 223 -1.42 18.42 -7.10
N ASP A 224 -1.07 19.19 -8.10
CA ASP A 224 -2.06 19.85 -8.97
C ASP A 224 -2.81 18.78 -9.77
N LEU A 225 -4.09 18.58 -9.42
CA LEU A 225 -4.93 17.55 -10.04
C LEU A 225 -5.16 17.82 -11.53
N GLN A 226 -5.36 19.09 -11.92
CA GLN A 226 -5.55 19.48 -13.31
C GLN A 226 -4.34 19.05 -14.14
N ARG A 227 -3.15 19.37 -13.66
CA ARG A 227 -1.91 19.00 -14.32
C ARG A 227 -1.72 17.47 -14.38
N ALA A 228 -2.09 16.75 -13.33
CA ALA A 228 -2.02 15.27 -13.32
C ALA A 228 -2.95 14.68 -14.40
N VAL A 229 -4.18 15.19 -14.49
CA VAL A 229 -5.15 14.77 -15.50
C VAL A 229 -4.62 15.05 -16.92
N GLU A 230 -4.06 16.23 -17.17
CA GLU A 230 -3.53 16.62 -18.49
C GLU A 230 -2.29 15.78 -18.90
N GLU A 231 -1.35 15.52 -17.97
CA GLU A 231 -0.08 14.88 -18.31
C GLU A 231 -0.16 13.36 -18.32
N ILE A 232 -0.94 12.74 -17.41
CA ILE A 232 -0.98 11.28 -17.25
C ILE A 232 -2.39 10.67 -17.18
N GLY A 233 -3.46 11.46 -17.10
CA GLY A 233 -4.83 10.98 -16.93
C GLY A 233 -5.34 10.10 -18.08
N ASN A 234 -4.82 10.28 -19.28
CA ASN A 234 -5.14 9.43 -20.43
C ASN A 234 -4.46 8.05 -20.40
N GLN A 235 -3.53 7.83 -19.47
CA GLN A 235 -2.78 6.58 -19.32
C GLN A 235 -3.21 5.80 -18.06
N ILE A 236 -3.57 6.53 -16.99
CA ILE A 236 -3.96 5.93 -15.70
C ILE A 236 -5.15 6.72 -15.14
N PRO A 237 -6.22 6.06 -14.68
CA PRO A 237 -7.26 6.72 -13.89
C PRO A 237 -6.68 7.33 -12.61
N ILE A 238 -7.01 8.61 -12.35
CA ILE A 238 -6.50 9.35 -11.20
C ILE A 238 -7.58 9.45 -10.14
N ALA A 239 -7.21 9.16 -8.88
CA ALA A 239 -8.06 9.31 -7.71
C ALA A 239 -7.50 10.41 -6.78
N GLY A 240 -8.42 11.18 -6.21
CA GLY A 240 -8.11 12.22 -5.24
C GLY A 240 -8.47 13.60 -5.77
N ASN A 241 -7.98 14.70 -5.17
CA ASN A 241 -7.02 14.70 -4.08
C ASN A 241 -7.41 15.78 -3.03
N VAL A 242 -8.60 15.61 -2.46
CA VAL A 242 -9.07 16.52 -1.40
C VAL A 242 -8.11 16.48 -0.21
N ASP A 243 -7.76 17.66 0.33
CA ASP A 243 -6.86 17.78 1.49
C ASP A 243 -7.51 17.13 2.74
N PRO A 244 -6.89 16.06 3.28
CA PRO A 244 -7.46 15.32 4.41
C PRO A 244 -7.45 16.11 5.72
N VAL A 245 -6.55 17.08 5.88
CA VAL A 245 -6.40 17.83 7.12
C VAL A 245 -7.13 19.17 7.05
N GLN A 246 -6.83 19.99 6.04
CA GLN A 246 -7.40 21.33 5.97
C GLN A 246 -8.88 21.31 5.58
N VAL A 247 -9.27 20.38 4.68
CA VAL A 247 -10.63 20.31 4.17
C VAL A 247 -11.46 19.28 4.92
N VAL A 248 -10.99 18.00 5.00
CA VAL A 248 -11.83 16.95 5.57
C VAL A 248 -11.91 17.03 7.10
N MET A 249 -10.78 17.24 7.79
CA MET A 249 -10.76 17.26 9.25
C MET A 249 -11.19 18.60 9.83
N ASN A 250 -10.72 19.72 9.26
CA ASN A 250 -10.91 21.06 9.82
C ASN A 250 -11.96 21.91 9.08
N GLY A 251 -12.38 21.49 7.89
CA GLY A 251 -13.33 22.22 7.06
C GLY A 251 -14.79 21.98 7.43
N THR A 252 -15.66 22.83 6.89
CA THR A 252 -17.12 22.66 6.96
C THR A 252 -17.60 21.66 5.91
N LYS A 253 -18.84 21.18 6.07
CA LYS A 253 -19.47 20.30 5.07
C LYS A 253 -19.49 20.95 3.68
N GLU A 254 -19.80 22.25 3.62
CA GLU A 254 -19.85 23.02 2.37
C GLU A 254 -18.48 23.14 1.70
N GLU A 255 -17.39 23.20 2.47
CA GLU A 255 -16.02 23.20 1.95
C GLU A 255 -15.62 21.82 1.42
N ILE A 256 -16.01 20.77 2.11
CA ILE A 256 -15.81 19.39 1.64
C ILE A 256 -16.57 19.16 0.32
N ASP A 257 -17.87 19.52 0.29
CA ASP A 257 -18.70 19.35 -0.91
C ASP A 257 -18.11 20.11 -2.12
N ARG A 258 -17.62 21.35 -1.93
CA ARG A 258 -16.97 22.13 -2.99
C ARG A 258 -15.67 21.50 -3.47
N ALA A 259 -14.83 21.01 -2.55
CA ALA A 259 -13.56 20.40 -2.91
C ALA A 259 -13.77 19.10 -3.69
N VAL A 260 -14.72 18.26 -3.26
CA VAL A 260 -15.09 17.03 -3.99
C VAL A 260 -15.63 17.36 -5.38
N ALA A 261 -16.55 18.32 -5.49
CA ALA A 261 -17.09 18.75 -6.78
C ALA A 261 -16.00 19.28 -7.72
N ALA A 262 -15.02 20.01 -7.19
CA ALA A 262 -13.89 20.49 -7.98
C ALA A 262 -13.01 19.35 -8.52
N CYS A 263 -12.76 18.32 -7.71
CA CYS A 263 -12.03 17.13 -8.14
C CYS A 263 -12.78 16.40 -9.27
N ILE A 264 -14.09 16.19 -9.12
CA ILE A 264 -14.93 15.54 -10.15
C ILE A 264 -14.91 16.35 -11.48
N GLN A 265 -15.15 17.67 -11.42
CA GLN A 265 -15.14 18.52 -12.59
C GLN A 265 -13.78 18.55 -13.30
N THR A 266 -12.69 18.41 -12.54
CA THR A 266 -11.34 18.29 -13.12
C THR A 266 -11.17 16.97 -13.85
N GLY A 267 -11.64 15.86 -13.26
CA GLY A 267 -11.57 14.52 -13.86
C GLY A 267 -12.43 14.37 -15.12
N GLU A 268 -13.59 15.06 -15.21
CA GLU A 268 -14.45 15.01 -16.40
C GLU A 268 -13.83 15.63 -17.67
N LYS A 269 -12.71 16.32 -17.53
CA LYS A 269 -11.99 16.94 -18.66
C LYS A 269 -10.89 16.06 -19.25
N ALA A 270 -10.70 14.84 -18.72
CA ALA A 270 -9.64 13.91 -19.10
C ALA A 270 -9.93 13.15 -20.41
#